data_0a37910817b5c596bb953500fd1a7155
#
_entry.id   0a37910817b5c596bb953500fd1a7155
#
_cell.length_a   1.000
_cell.length_b   1.000
_cell.length_c   1.000
_cell.angle_alpha   90.00
_cell.angle_beta   90.00
_cell.angle_gamma   90.00
#
_symmetry.space_group_name_H-M   'P 1'
#
loop_
_entity.id
_entity.type
_entity.pdbx_description
1 polymer ?
#
loop_
_entity_poly.entity_id
_entity_poly.type
_entity_poly.pdbx_seq_one_letter_code
_entity_poly.pdbx_strand_id
1 'polypeptide(L)'
;MLVGFHDDEQVYSRTAWAFRQLRSLRAGIVRVTIDWANVARRRPAAPANPSDRAYNWTAVDHVVSQAALNKIRVLATIYGTPRWAGRAKNRLPRRMTDLRLFAYAAARRYSGNYRVKPSENEPVRVLPAVRHWLAWNEPNNPVFLKPQWKRFRTKWRPQSAFDYAKICSAVWAGVHATGFGGEKVACGATGPRGNDAPRSSRPSTSPLVFVSWLRRAGLKRFDAYAHHPYYSNRLERPTTVPRSKKAVTLGNIGVLIRKLDSLYGRKRLWITEYGYQTRPPDRRFGVRYASQARYVHEAFAVARKTRRVDMLVWFLVRDERRLSGWQSGVVSARGVRKPAFRAFQKLRR
;
A
#
# COMPACT_ATOMS: atom_id res chain seq x y z
N MET A 1 -10.24 -14.40 2.89
CA MET A 1 -9.07 -13.50 2.89
C MET A 1 -8.52 -13.42 1.47
N LEU A 2 -8.35 -12.19 0.91
CA LEU A 2 -7.74 -11.99 -0.40
C LEU A 2 -6.23 -12.21 -0.32
N VAL A 3 -5.66 -12.82 -1.33
CA VAL A 3 -4.19 -12.97 -1.48
C VAL A 3 -3.79 -12.37 -2.82
N GLY A 4 -2.73 -11.57 -2.80
CA GLY A 4 -2.30 -10.87 -4.00
C GLY A 4 -0.87 -10.39 -3.96
N PHE A 5 -0.56 -9.46 -4.86
CA PHE A 5 0.79 -8.95 -5.07
C PHE A 5 0.81 -7.43 -5.22
N HIS A 6 1.95 -6.84 -4.87
CA HIS A 6 2.31 -5.46 -5.16
C HIS A 6 3.62 -5.45 -5.94
N ASP A 7 3.59 -4.96 -7.18
CA ASP A 7 4.76 -4.84 -8.04
C ASP A 7 4.49 -3.77 -9.11
N ASP A 8 4.59 -2.52 -8.74
CA ASP A 8 4.28 -1.39 -9.63
C ASP A 8 5.17 -1.40 -10.88
N GLU A 9 6.45 -1.76 -10.76
CA GLU A 9 7.34 -1.80 -11.92
C GLU A 9 6.82 -2.75 -12.99
N GLN A 10 6.49 -3.98 -12.61
CA GLN A 10 6.04 -4.97 -13.60
C GLN A 10 4.61 -4.70 -14.09
N VAL A 11 3.74 -4.25 -13.20
CA VAL A 11 2.33 -3.98 -13.52
C VAL A 11 2.19 -2.82 -14.50
N TYR A 12 2.98 -1.75 -14.34
CA TYR A 12 2.92 -0.60 -15.23
C TYR A 12 3.79 -0.73 -16.48
N SER A 13 5.00 -1.34 -16.39
CA SER A 13 5.92 -1.40 -17.54
C SER A 13 5.82 -2.67 -18.37
N ARG A 14 5.27 -3.75 -17.81
CA ARG A 14 5.15 -5.08 -18.44
C ARG A 14 3.78 -5.69 -18.16
N THR A 15 2.74 -4.91 -18.31
CA THR A 15 1.37 -5.22 -17.87
C THR A 15 0.90 -6.61 -18.32
N ALA A 16 1.01 -6.94 -19.60
CA ALA A 16 0.59 -8.24 -20.12
C ALA A 16 1.34 -9.42 -19.47
N TRP A 17 2.65 -9.28 -19.27
CA TRP A 17 3.46 -10.28 -18.56
C TRP A 17 3.05 -10.39 -17.09
N ALA A 18 2.91 -9.26 -16.41
CA ALA A 18 2.56 -9.22 -15.00
C ALA A 18 1.21 -9.90 -14.74
N PHE A 19 0.18 -9.58 -15.53
CA PHE A 19 -1.15 -10.20 -15.36
C PHE A 19 -1.18 -11.68 -15.73
N ARG A 20 -0.37 -12.15 -16.69
CA ARG A 20 -0.17 -13.60 -16.91
C ARG A 20 0.41 -14.27 -15.66
N GLN A 21 1.43 -13.67 -15.00
CA GLN A 21 1.97 -14.24 -13.77
C GLN A 21 0.96 -14.19 -12.62
N LEU A 22 0.28 -13.06 -12.40
CA LEU A 22 -0.74 -12.89 -11.37
C LEU A 22 -1.87 -13.92 -11.50
N ARG A 23 -2.34 -14.18 -12.72
CA ARG A 23 -3.33 -15.23 -13.01
C ARG A 23 -2.78 -16.62 -12.69
N SER A 24 -1.56 -16.94 -13.14
CA SER A 24 -0.90 -18.22 -12.84
C SER A 24 -0.69 -18.43 -11.32
N LEU A 25 -0.43 -17.34 -10.59
CA LEU A 25 -0.32 -17.31 -9.13
C LEU A 25 -1.69 -17.32 -8.42
N ARG A 26 -2.80 -17.33 -9.18
CA ARG A 26 -4.16 -17.27 -8.65
C ARG A 26 -4.39 -16.06 -7.75
N ALA A 27 -3.81 -14.88 -8.10
CA ALA A 27 -3.98 -13.65 -7.34
C ALA A 27 -5.45 -13.21 -7.35
N GLY A 28 -5.99 -12.93 -6.18
CA GLY A 28 -7.35 -12.38 -6.04
C GLY A 28 -7.38 -10.85 -5.98
N ILE A 29 -6.20 -10.23 -5.76
CA ILE A 29 -6.05 -8.77 -5.69
C ILE A 29 -4.64 -8.37 -6.15
N VAL A 30 -4.53 -7.19 -6.77
CA VAL A 30 -3.25 -6.53 -7.06
C VAL A 30 -3.26 -5.14 -6.44
N ARG A 31 -2.22 -4.80 -5.69
CA ARG A 31 -2.02 -3.44 -5.21
C ARG A 31 -1.26 -2.65 -6.25
N VAL A 32 -1.77 -1.46 -6.56
CA VAL A 32 -1.18 -0.52 -7.52
C VAL A 32 -1.13 0.88 -6.93
N THR A 33 -0.08 1.64 -7.25
CA THR A 33 0.04 3.02 -6.79
C THR A 33 -0.48 3.99 -7.85
N ILE A 34 -1.54 4.72 -7.49
CA ILE A 34 -1.97 5.92 -8.22
C ILE A 34 -1.10 7.07 -7.72
N ASP A 35 -0.03 7.34 -8.44
CA ASP A 35 0.91 8.41 -8.13
C ASP A 35 0.28 9.77 -8.50
N TRP A 36 -0.24 10.47 -7.48
CA TRP A 36 -0.89 11.77 -7.68
C TRP A 36 0.01 12.77 -8.40
N ALA A 37 1.31 12.79 -8.08
CA ALA A 37 2.25 13.70 -8.72
C ALA A 37 2.46 13.41 -10.22
N ASN A 38 2.30 12.15 -10.63
CA ASN A 38 2.41 11.75 -12.04
C ASN A 38 1.08 11.91 -12.78
N VAL A 39 -0.05 11.59 -12.14
CA VAL A 39 -1.38 11.73 -12.72
C VAL A 39 -1.75 13.21 -12.91
N ALA A 40 -1.39 14.08 -11.94
CA ALA A 40 -1.71 15.50 -11.96
C ALA A 40 -0.43 16.36 -11.94
N ARG A 41 0.32 16.38 -13.03
CA ARG A 41 1.57 17.16 -13.12
C ARG A 41 1.36 18.68 -13.06
N ARG A 42 0.18 19.13 -13.45
CA ARG A 42 -0.30 20.51 -13.36
C ARG A 42 -1.53 20.57 -12.47
N ARG A 43 -1.83 21.76 -11.95
CA ARG A 43 -3.04 21.97 -11.15
C ARG A 43 -4.27 21.83 -12.06
N PRO A 44 -5.23 20.96 -11.75
CA PRO A 44 -6.50 20.88 -12.46
C PRO A 44 -7.33 22.15 -12.27
N ALA A 45 -8.00 22.58 -13.32
CA ALA A 45 -8.97 23.67 -13.27
C ALA A 45 -10.27 23.22 -12.58
N ALA A 46 -10.70 22.00 -12.87
CA ALA A 46 -11.86 21.35 -12.26
C ALA A 46 -11.43 20.06 -11.52
N PRO A 47 -10.81 20.14 -10.32
CA PRO A 47 -10.13 19.02 -9.67
C PRO A 47 -11.05 17.86 -9.26
N ALA A 48 -12.36 18.07 -9.18
CA ALA A 48 -13.36 17.02 -8.94
C ALA A 48 -13.76 16.29 -10.24
N ASN A 49 -13.45 16.85 -11.41
CA ASN A 49 -13.77 16.24 -12.70
C ASN A 49 -12.66 15.28 -13.16
N PRO A 50 -12.93 13.95 -13.24
CA PRO A 50 -11.92 12.99 -13.72
C PRO A 50 -11.46 13.23 -15.17
N SER A 51 -12.21 13.99 -15.96
CA SER A 51 -11.87 14.35 -17.36
C SER A 51 -11.12 15.68 -17.49
N ASP A 52 -10.73 16.32 -16.36
CA ASP A 52 -9.89 17.52 -16.44
C ASP A 52 -8.58 17.22 -17.18
N ARG A 53 -8.21 18.11 -18.10
CA ARG A 53 -7.02 17.95 -19.00
C ARG A 53 -5.68 17.88 -18.24
N ALA A 54 -5.65 18.26 -16.98
CA ALA A 54 -4.45 18.13 -16.15
C ALA A 54 -4.23 16.71 -15.63
N TYR A 55 -5.24 15.84 -15.73
CA TYR A 55 -5.14 14.45 -15.31
C TYR A 55 -4.71 13.54 -16.47
N ASN A 56 -3.63 12.80 -16.27
CA ASN A 56 -3.23 11.71 -17.16
C ASN A 56 -3.47 10.38 -16.45
N TRP A 57 -4.58 9.73 -16.79
CA TRP A 57 -4.97 8.43 -16.24
C TRP A 57 -4.53 7.23 -17.08
N THR A 58 -3.94 7.44 -18.26
CA THR A 58 -3.71 6.40 -19.28
C THR A 58 -3.10 5.12 -18.71
N ALA A 59 -2.01 5.24 -17.93
CA ALA A 59 -1.36 4.07 -17.35
C ALA A 59 -2.25 3.37 -16.29
N VAL A 60 -2.95 4.15 -15.46
CA VAL A 60 -3.83 3.60 -14.42
C VAL A 60 -5.05 2.92 -15.03
N ASP A 61 -5.68 3.54 -16.05
CA ASP A 61 -6.81 2.97 -16.79
C ASP A 61 -6.44 1.62 -17.40
N HIS A 62 -5.25 1.56 -18.03
CA HIS A 62 -4.76 0.32 -18.63
C HIS A 62 -4.63 -0.79 -17.58
N VAL A 63 -3.99 -0.49 -16.45
CA VAL A 63 -3.78 -1.46 -15.37
C VAL A 63 -5.11 -1.91 -14.74
N VAL A 64 -6.02 -0.98 -14.45
CA VAL A 64 -7.34 -1.30 -13.87
C VAL A 64 -8.17 -2.15 -14.84
N SER A 65 -8.15 -1.82 -16.14
CA SER A 65 -8.82 -2.61 -17.16
C SER A 65 -8.25 -4.02 -17.29
N GLN A 66 -6.91 -4.15 -17.28
CA GLN A 66 -6.25 -5.47 -17.31
C GLN A 66 -6.53 -6.30 -16.05
N ALA A 67 -6.63 -5.66 -14.89
CA ALA A 67 -7.02 -6.34 -13.66
C ALA A 67 -8.44 -6.94 -13.79
N ALA A 68 -9.39 -6.15 -14.27
CA ALA A 68 -10.77 -6.60 -14.49
C ALA A 68 -10.87 -7.75 -15.51
N LEU A 69 -10.18 -7.63 -16.65
CA LEU A 69 -10.12 -8.69 -17.67
C LEU A 69 -9.58 -10.00 -17.10
N ASN A 70 -8.67 -9.95 -16.13
CA ASN A 70 -8.11 -11.11 -15.45
C ASN A 70 -8.88 -11.51 -14.18
N LYS A 71 -10.03 -10.90 -13.88
CA LYS A 71 -10.85 -11.12 -12.68
C LYS A 71 -10.07 -10.91 -11.37
N ILE A 72 -9.11 -9.98 -11.37
CA ILE A 72 -8.27 -9.62 -10.21
C ILE A 72 -8.75 -8.26 -9.68
N ARG A 73 -9.06 -8.19 -8.39
CA ARG A 73 -9.42 -6.92 -7.74
C ARG A 73 -8.24 -5.98 -7.67
N VAL A 74 -8.52 -4.69 -7.61
CA VAL A 74 -7.48 -3.66 -7.42
C VAL A 74 -7.56 -3.09 -6.01
N LEU A 75 -6.40 -3.00 -5.34
CA LEU A 75 -6.17 -2.14 -4.19
C LEU A 75 -5.42 -0.90 -4.69
N ALA A 76 -6.12 0.23 -4.84
CA ALA A 76 -5.53 1.46 -5.33
C ALA A 76 -4.94 2.29 -4.19
N THR A 77 -3.63 2.50 -4.22
CA THR A 77 -2.91 3.35 -3.25
C THR A 77 -2.78 4.76 -3.79
N ILE A 78 -3.38 5.75 -3.14
CA ILE A 78 -3.14 7.17 -3.47
C ILE A 78 -1.89 7.65 -2.73
N TYR A 79 -0.88 8.09 -3.49
CA TYR A 79 0.41 8.52 -2.96
C TYR A 79 1.00 9.69 -3.73
N GLY A 80 1.75 10.53 -3.02
CA GLY A 80 2.69 11.48 -3.61
C GLY A 80 2.11 12.87 -3.91
N THR A 81 2.55 13.88 -3.19
CA THR A 81 2.15 15.28 -3.40
C THR A 81 2.78 15.86 -4.67
N PRO A 82 2.00 16.40 -5.63
CA PRO A 82 2.55 17.11 -6.78
C PRO A 82 3.29 18.40 -6.40
N ARG A 83 4.22 18.84 -7.23
CA ARG A 83 4.99 20.08 -6.98
C ARG A 83 4.11 21.32 -6.82
N TRP A 84 3.02 21.43 -7.57
CA TRP A 84 2.09 22.53 -7.47
C TRP A 84 1.27 22.50 -6.17
N ALA A 85 1.07 21.32 -5.55
CA ALA A 85 0.31 21.17 -4.31
C ALA A 85 1.19 21.17 -3.05
N GLY A 86 2.52 20.96 -3.17
CA GLY A 86 3.39 20.91 -2.01
C GLY A 86 4.88 21.03 -2.34
N ARG A 87 5.71 20.98 -1.28
CA ARG A 87 7.18 21.17 -1.42
C ARG A 87 7.91 19.96 -2.01
N ALA A 88 7.39 18.76 -1.77
CA ALA A 88 7.98 17.51 -2.24
C ALA A 88 6.96 16.37 -2.19
N LYS A 89 7.20 15.32 -2.95
CA LYS A 89 6.32 14.15 -3.08
C LYS A 89 5.97 13.49 -1.75
N ASN A 90 6.92 13.46 -0.81
CA ASN A 90 6.78 12.88 0.53
C ASN A 90 6.46 13.93 1.61
N ARG A 91 5.73 14.98 1.27
CA ARG A 91 5.28 16.04 2.18
C ARG A 91 3.77 16.20 2.14
N LEU A 92 3.23 16.69 3.26
CA LEU A 92 1.85 17.11 3.33
C LEU A 92 1.54 18.14 2.23
N PRO A 93 0.44 18.03 1.48
CA PRO A 93 -0.03 19.09 0.58
C PRO A 93 -0.35 20.38 1.37
N ARG A 94 -0.19 21.54 0.73
CA ARG A 94 -0.53 22.84 1.35
C ARG A 94 -2.02 22.93 1.66
N ARG A 95 -2.88 22.40 0.79
CA ARG A 95 -4.34 22.36 0.95
C ARG A 95 -4.84 20.92 0.86
N MET A 96 -5.44 20.43 1.93
CA MET A 96 -6.01 19.07 1.98
C MET A 96 -7.19 18.89 1.03
N THR A 97 -7.86 20.01 0.66
CA THR A 97 -8.91 20.01 -0.34
C THR A 97 -8.41 19.51 -1.69
N ASP A 98 -7.17 19.87 -2.11
CA ASP A 98 -6.60 19.39 -3.38
C ASP A 98 -6.48 17.84 -3.38
N LEU A 99 -6.03 17.24 -2.27
CA LEU A 99 -5.95 15.78 -2.14
C LEU A 99 -7.33 15.12 -2.07
N ARG A 100 -8.26 15.72 -1.33
CA ARG A 100 -9.65 15.23 -1.23
C ARG A 100 -10.33 15.19 -2.59
N LEU A 101 -10.19 16.26 -3.38
CA LEU A 101 -10.79 16.34 -4.72
C LEU A 101 -10.11 15.40 -5.71
N PHE A 102 -8.80 15.19 -5.61
CA PHE A 102 -8.10 14.16 -6.39
C PHE A 102 -8.60 12.75 -6.04
N ALA A 103 -8.74 12.43 -4.75
CA ALA A 103 -9.27 11.15 -4.31
C ALA A 103 -10.72 10.93 -4.79
N TYR A 104 -11.55 11.98 -4.76
CA TYR A 104 -12.89 11.97 -5.33
C TYR A 104 -12.87 11.70 -6.83
N ALA A 105 -12.04 12.43 -7.60
CA ALA A 105 -11.91 12.24 -9.05
C ALA A 105 -11.46 10.81 -9.39
N ALA A 106 -10.47 10.27 -8.67
CA ALA A 106 -10.00 8.90 -8.85
C ALA A 106 -11.13 7.88 -8.56
N ALA A 107 -11.83 8.01 -7.43
CA ALA A 107 -12.89 7.10 -7.06
C ALA A 107 -14.10 7.19 -8.02
N ARG A 108 -14.45 8.40 -8.48
CA ARG A 108 -15.48 8.61 -9.50
C ARG A 108 -15.09 7.96 -10.83
N ARG A 109 -13.80 8.10 -11.25
CA ARG A 109 -13.31 7.48 -12.49
C ARG A 109 -13.42 5.96 -12.44
N TYR A 110 -13.07 5.34 -11.33
CA TYR A 110 -13.12 3.89 -11.15
C TYR A 110 -14.34 3.44 -10.33
N SER A 111 -15.48 4.07 -10.59
CA SER A 111 -16.76 3.71 -9.95
C SER A 111 -17.39 2.42 -10.51
N GLY A 112 -17.04 2.04 -11.72
CA GLY A 112 -17.66 0.93 -12.46
C GLY A 112 -18.76 1.37 -13.42
N ASN A 113 -19.06 2.67 -13.47
CA ASN A 113 -20.03 3.26 -14.41
C ASN A 113 -19.50 4.50 -15.15
N TYR A 114 -18.23 4.87 -14.91
CA TYR A 114 -17.61 6.02 -15.56
C TYR A 114 -17.25 5.69 -17.02
N ARG A 115 -17.79 6.50 -17.95
CA ARG A 115 -17.59 6.34 -19.37
C ARG A 115 -16.40 7.17 -19.83
N VAL A 116 -15.52 6.56 -20.63
CA VAL A 116 -14.40 7.23 -21.29
C VAL A 116 -14.45 6.96 -22.79
N LYS A 117 -14.09 7.97 -23.57
CA LYS A 117 -13.79 7.84 -24.97
C LYS A 117 -12.30 8.12 -25.15
N PRO A 118 -11.46 7.09 -25.35
CA PRO A 118 -10.00 7.26 -25.35
C PRO A 118 -9.51 8.14 -26.50
N SER A 119 -10.14 8.02 -27.67
CA SER A 119 -9.94 8.88 -28.85
C SER A 119 -11.24 9.02 -29.64
N GLU A 120 -11.26 9.90 -30.63
CA GLU A 120 -12.45 10.08 -31.47
C GLU A 120 -12.86 8.81 -32.20
N ASN A 121 -11.88 8.00 -32.58
CA ASN A 121 -12.07 6.77 -33.36
C ASN A 121 -12.26 5.52 -32.49
N GLU A 122 -12.17 5.63 -31.17
CA GLU A 122 -12.37 4.50 -30.26
C GLU A 122 -13.79 4.50 -29.66
N PRO A 123 -14.36 3.29 -29.43
CA PRO A 123 -15.68 3.19 -28.82
C PRO A 123 -15.64 3.68 -27.36
N VAL A 124 -16.77 4.22 -26.90
CA VAL A 124 -16.97 4.53 -25.49
C VAL A 124 -16.90 3.25 -24.68
N ARG A 125 -16.07 3.25 -23.64
CA ARG A 125 -15.95 2.12 -22.70
C ARG A 125 -16.19 2.54 -21.26
N VAL A 126 -16.72 1.62 -20.48
CA VAL A 126 -16.93 1.82 -19.04
C VAL A 126 -15.69 1.33 -18.30
N LEU A 127 -15.16 2.17 -17.42
CA LEU A 127 -14.01 1.77 -16.59
C LEU A 127 -14.46 0.87 -15.44
N PRO A 128 -13.65 -0.15 -15.10
CA PRO A 128 -13.97 -1.09 -14.03
C PRO A 128 -14.01 -0.46 -12.64
N ALA A 129 -14.78 -1.06 -11.74
CA ALA A 129 -14.90 -0.61 -10.36
C ALA A 129 -13.66 -0.95 -9.51
N VAL A 130 -13.17 0.03 -8.75
CA VAL A 130 -12.19 -0.16 -7.68
C VAL A 130 -12.86 0.07 -6.34
N ARG A 131 -12.88 -0.96 -5.49
CA ARG A 131 -13.56 -0.94 -4.18
C ARG A 131 -12.61 -0.90 -2.99
N HIS A 132 -11.31 -1.09 -3.21
CA HIS A 132 -10.30 -1.08 -2.14
C HIS A 132 -9.31 0.06 -2.39
N TRP A 133 -9.21 0.95 -1.42
CA TRP A 133 -8.37 2.15 -1.48
C TRP A 133 -7.42 2.17 -0.31
N LEU A 134 -6.22 2.66 -0.52
CA LEU A 134 -5.20 2.84 0.50
C LEU A 134 -4.70 4.28 0.49
N ALA A 135 -4.76 4.93 1.64
CA ALA A 135 -4.26 6.28 1.81
C ALA A 135 -2.77 6.25 2.12
N TRP A 136 -1.94 6.70 1.17
CA TRP A 136 -0.50 6.83 1.31
C TRP A 136 0.26 5.50 1.44
N ASN A 137 1.60 5.61 1.72
CA ASN A 137 2.49 4.48 1.97
C ASN A 137 3.43 4.80 3.14
N GLU A 138 3.62 3.89 4.06
CA GLU A 138 4.53 3.92 5.22
C GLU A 138 4.74 5.32 5.85
N PRO A 139 3.70 6.02 6.29
CA PRO A 139 3.82 7.39 6.77
C PRO A 139 4.66 7.53 8.06
N ASN A 140 4.95 6.43 8.73
CA ASN A 140 5.85 6.35 9.88
C ASN A 140 7.34 6.23 9.50
N ASN A 141 7.66 6.26 8.20
CA ASN A 141 8.98 6.14 7.61
C ASN A 141 9.33 7.45 6.86
N PRO A 142 10.51 8.06 7.11
CA PRO A 142 10.90 9.34 6.50
C PRO A 142 11.09 9.30 4.98
N VAL A 143 11.16 8.10 4.38
CA VAL A 143 11.16 7.96 2.91
C VAL A 143 9.84 8.43 2.33
N PHE A 144 8.72 8.13 2.99
CA PHE A 144 7.38 8.32 2.46
C PHE A 144 6.62 9.50 3.04
N LEU A 145 6.99 9.98 4.24
CA LEU A 145 6.40 11.18 4.81
C LEU A 145 7.40 11.93 5.70
N LYS A 146 7.57 13.22 5.46
CA LYS A 146 8.42 14.14 6.25
C LYS A 146 7.64 15.38 6.65
N PRO A 147 7.99 16.00 7.81
CA PRO A 147 8.93 15.52 8.81
C PRO A 147 8.32 14.40 9.64
N GLN A 148 9.14 13.47 10.16
CA GLN A 148 8.65 12.45 11.08
C GLN A 148 8.34 13.04 12.45
N TRP A 149 9.19 13.96 12.92
CA TRP A 149 9.07 14.61 14.22
C TRP A 149 9.17 16.13 14.09
N LYS A 150 8.50 16.84 14.98
CA LYS A 150 8.61 18.30 15.14
C LYS A 150 8.64 18.66 16.62
N ARG A 151 9.48 19.64 16.98
CA ARG A 151 9.48 20.23 18.31
C ARG A 151 8.28 21.15 18.46
N PHE A 152 7.52 20.97 19.53
CA PHE A 152 6.42 21.84 19.90
C PHE A 152 6.65 22.30 21.33
N ARG A 153 6.89 23.58 21.51
CA ARG A 153 7.44 24.15 22.76
C ARG A 153 8.72 23.38 23.15
N THR A 154 8.78 22.75 24.29
CA THR A 154 9.92 21.99 24.82
C THR A 154 9.90 20.50 24.42
N LYS A 155 8.77 19.96 23.91
CA LYS A 155 8.57 18.52 23.67
C LYS A 155 8.58 18.16 22.18
N TRP A 156 9.14 17.00 21.85
CA TRP A 156 9.05 16.41 20.54
C TRP A 156 7.73 15.64 20.38
N ARG A 157 7.11 15.76 19.21
CA ARG A 157 5.92 14.97 18.86
C ARG A 157 6.06 14.40 17.44
N PRO A 158 5.45 13.21 17.13
CA PRO A 158 5.47 12.61 15.81
C PRO A 158 4.62 13.43 14.84
N GLN A 159 5.23 14.38 14.14
CA GLN A 159 4.54 15.24 13.19
C GLN A 159 3.91 14.44 12.05
N SER A 160 4.58 13.36 11.62
CA SER A 160 4.05 12.47 10.57
C SER A 160 2.69 11.88 10.92
N ALA A 161 2.40 11.61 12.18
CA ALA A 161 1.08 11.12 12.60
C ALA A 161 -0.02 12.18 12.44
N PHE A 162 0.27 13.45 12.79
CA PHE A 162 -0.65 14.57 12.58
C PHE A 162 -0.88 14.86 11.10
N ASP A 163 0.18 14.87 10.31
CA ASP A 163 0.11 15.10 8.87
C ASP A 163 -0.65 13.96 8.18
N TYR A 164 -0.36 12.74 8.58
CA TYR A 164 -1.03 11.57 8.01
C TYR A 164 -2.51 11.46 8.40
N ALA A 165 -2.90 11.87 9.61
CA ALA A 165 -4.30 11.92 9.99
C ALA A 165 -5.11 12.80 9.03
N LYS A 166 -4.55 13.93 8.59
CA LYS A 166 -5.15 14.81 7.58
C LYS A 166 -5.19 14.14 6.20
N ILE A 167 -4.10 13.49 5.77
CA ILE A 167 -4.03 12.75 4.49
C ILE A 167 -5.10 11.67 4.45
N CYS A 168 -5.14 10.79 5.48
CA CYS A 168 -6.12 9.73 5.55
C CYS A 168 -7.57 10.26 5.52
N SER A 169 -7.86 11.30 6.32
CA SER A 169 -9.19 11.92 6.35
C SER A 169 -9.59 12.50 5.00
N ALA A 170 -8.65 13.12 4.27
CA ALA A 170 -8.92 13.69 2.95
C ALA A 170 -9.20 12.59 1.91
N VAL A 171 -8.40 11.52 1.89
CA VAL A 171 -8.61 10.39 0.98
C VAL A 171 -9.91 9.68 1.30
N TRP A 172 -10.18 9.39 2.59
CA TRP A 172 -11.43 8.76 3.02
C TRP A 172 -12.65 9.60 2.60
N ALA A 173 -12.63 10.89 2.91
CA ALA A 173 -13.72 11.80 2.57
C ALA A 173 -13.91 11.96 1.05
N GLY A 174 -12.82 12.00 0.27
CA GLY A 174 -12.89 12.07 -1.18
C GLY A 174 -13.51 10.84 -1.80
N VAL A 175 -13.05 9.65 -1.40
CA VAL A 175 -13.55 8.37 -1.93
C VAL A 175 -15.04 8.18 -1.57
N HIS A 176 -15.41 8.36 -0.30
CA HIS A 176 -16.80 8.16 0.14
C HIS A 176 -17.78 9.25 -0.35
N ALA A 177 -17.28 10.44 -0.74
CA ALA A 177 -18.14 11.48 -1.31
C ALA A 177 -18.72 11.13 -2.69
N THR A 178 -18.24 10.07 -3.34
CA THR A 178 -18.81 9.58 -4.61
C THR A 178 -20.20 8.98 -4.45
N GLY A 179 -20.53 8.44 -3.26
CA GLY A 179 -21.81 7.83 -2.95
C GLY A 179 -22.10 6.50 -3.66
N PHE A 180 -21.12 5.91 -4.37
CA PHE A 180 -21.37 4.67 -5.12
C PHE A 180 -21.53 3.43 -4.23
N GLY A 181 -21.10 3.49 -2.98
CA GLY A 181 -21.22 2.40 -2.01
C GLY A 181 -20.24 1.24 -2.24
N GLY A 182 -19.93 0.54 -1.17
CA GLY A 182 -19.00 -0.61 -1.21
C GLY A 182 -17.53 -0.27 -1.25
N GLU A 183 -17.15 1.00 -1.40
CA GLU A 183 -15.76 1.45 -1.27
C GLU A 183 -15.28 1.31 0.17
N LYS A 184 -14.03 0.83 0.30
CA LYS A 184 -13.33 0.75 1.59
C LYS A 184 -12.00 1.46 1.48
N VAL A 185 -11.72 2.36 2.41
CA VAL A 185 -10.45 3.08 2.50
C VAL A 185 -9.69 2.59 3.73
N ALA A 186 -8.52 2.00 3.49
CA ALA A 186 -7.60 1.68 4.57
C ALA A 186 -6.67 2.84 4.85
N CYS A 187 -6.42 3.06 6.13
CA CYS A 187 -5.41 3.99 6.64
C CYS A 187 -4.35 3.25 7.45
N GLY A 188 -3.24 3.92 7.74
CA GLY A 188 -2.10 3.28 8.37
C GLY A 188 -0.99 3.00 7.38
N ALA A 189 -1.04 1.86 6.69
CA ALA A 189 0.02 1.39 5.80
C ALA A 189 1.41 1.52 6.47
N THR A 190 1.48 1.28 7.78
CA THR A 190 2.69 1.52 8.56
C THR A 190 3.76 0.46 8.29
N GLY A 191 5.01 0.90 8.10
CA GLY A 191 6.15 -0.01 8.13
C GLY A 191 6.31 -0.67 9.52
N PRO A 192 7.03 -1.79 9.61
CA PRO A 192 7.04 -2.65 10.81
C PRO A 192 7.80 -2.05 11.99
N ARG A 193 8.61 -1.03 11.77
CA ARG A 193 9.57 -0.52 12.76
C ARG A 193 9.63 1.01 12.76
N GLY A 194 10.15 1.55 13.86
CA GLY A 194 10.57 2.93 14.01
C GLY A 194 11.53 3.05 15.19
N ASN A 195 12.37 4.07 15.17
CA ASN A 195 13.36 4.27 16.26
C ASN A 195 12.82 5.15 17.39
N ASP A 196 11.76 5.93 17.15
CA ASP A 196 11.21 6.92 18.09
C ASP A 196 12.26 7.90 18.61
N ALA A 197 13.23 8.24 17.77
CA ALA A 197 14.37 9.08 18.09
C ALA A 197 14.37 10.34 17.20
N PRO A 198 13.76 11.44 17.67
CA PRO A 198 13.60 12.68 16.90
C PRO A 198 14.90 13.29 16.39
N ARG A 199 16.00 13.08 17.12
CA ARG A 199 17.32 13.65 16.81
C ARG A 199 18.25 12.71 16.05
N SER A 200 17.79 11.50 15.68
CA SER A 200 18.60 10.58 14.89
C SER A 200 18.78 11.09 13.46
N SER A 201 19.81 10.59 12.78
CA SER A 201 20.05 10.88 11.35
C SER A 201 18.89 10.47 10.44
N ARG A 202 18.12 9.45 10.84
CA ARG A 202 16.95 8.97 10.13
C ARG A 202 15.77 8.76 11.10
N PRO A 203 15.16 9.86 11.59
CA PRO A 203 14.07 9.77 12.56
C PRO A 203 12.87 9.07 11.94
N SER A 204 12.27 8.16 12.69
CA SER A 204 11.08 7.40 12.29
C SER A 204 10.21 7.10 13.51
N THR A 205 8.95 6.72 13.30
CA THR A 205 8.02 6.45 14.39
C THR A 205 7.64 4.97 14.40
N SER A 206 7.72 4.31 15.55
CA SER A 206 7.29 2.91 15.67
C SER A 206 5.77 2.78 15.45
N PRO A 207 5.28 1.64 14.91
CA PRO A 207 3.88 1.50 14.52
C PRO A 207 2.90 1.68 15.68
N LEU A 208 3.20 1.20 16.89
CA LEU A 208 2.32 1.36 18.04
C LEU A 208 2.26 2.79 18.56
N VAL A 209 3.40 3.49 18.55
CA VAL A 209 3.45 4.93 18.85
C VAL A 209 2.69 5.71 17.79
N PHE A 210 2.91 5.39 16.52
CA PHE A 210 2.25 6.06 15.40
C PHE A 210 0.73 5.95 15.49
N VAL A 211 0.17 4.75 15.68
CA VAL A 211 -1.29 4.57 15.77
C VAL A 211 -1.90 5.28 16.97
N SER A 212 -1.18 5.34 18.10
CA SER A 212 -1.61 6.11 19.28
C SER A 212 -1.71 7.61 19.00
N TRP A 213 -0.73 8.14 18.27
CA TRP A 213 -0.72 9.55 17.89
C TRP A 213 -1.71 9.87 16.77
N LEU A 214 -2.06 8.93 15.90
CA LEU A 214 -3.16 9.12 14.95
C LEU A 214 -4.48 9.41 15.66
N ARG A 215 -4.78 8.70 16.74
CA ARG A 215 -5.99 8.95 17.55
C ARG A 215 -5.95 10.35 18.18
N ARG A 216 -4.80 10.73 18.76
CA ARG A 216 -4.59 12.07 19.33
C ARG A 216 -4.63 13.18 18.28
N ALA A 217 -4.23 12.89 17.05
CA ALA A 217 -4.32 13.81 15.90
C ALA A 217 -5.75 13.95 15.35
N GLY A 218 -6.73 13.28 15.95
CA GLY A 218 -8.14 13.40 15.58
C GLY A 218 -8.59 12.50 14.44
N LEU A 219 -7.80 11.51 14.02
CA LEU A 219 -8.26 10.52 13.04
C LEU A 219 -9.38 9.68 13.64
N LYS A 220 -10.56 9.71 13.03
CA LYS A 220 -11.75 8.98 13.51
C LYS A 220 -12.31 8.01 12.47
N ARG A 221 -12.30 8.38 11.20
CA ARG A 221 -12.98 7.66 10.11
C ARG A 221 -11.98 6.99 9.17
N PHE A 222 -12.07 5.68 9.03
CA PHE A 222 -11.43 4.81 8.05
C PHE A 222 -12.08 3.42 8.15
N ASP A 223 -12.04 2.64 7.08
CA ASP A 223 -12.76 1.36 7.03
C ASP A 223 -11.90 0.19 7.48
N ALA A 224 -10.61 0.22 7.17
CA ALA A 224 -9.64 -0.77 7.62
C ALA A 224 -8.31 -0.12 8.01
N TYR A 225 -7.51 -0.80 8.83
CA TYR A 225 -6.14 -0.39 9.10
C TYR A 225 -5.18 -1.22 8.25
N ALA A 226 -4.22 -0.57 7.60
CA ALA A 226 -3.19 -1.26 6.83
C ALA A 226 -1.85 -1.30 7.56
N HIS A 227 -1.09 -2.39 7.37
CA HIS A 227 0.21 -2.57 7.97
C HIS A 227 1.11 -3.44 7.09
N HIS A 228 2.42 -3.20 7.14
CA HIS A 228 3.47 -3.95 6.44
C HIS A 228 4.33 -4.69 7.46
N PRO A 229 3.94 -5.90 7.89
CA PRO A 229 4.57 -6.60 9.03
C PRO A 229 5.83 -7.37 8.61
N TYR A 230 6.75 -6.74 7.87
CA TYR A 230 8.01 -7.35 7.47
C TYR A 230 8.84 -7.81 8.67
N TYR A 231 9.67 -8.83 8.47
CA TYR A 231 10.65 -9.32 9.45
C TYR A 231 11.73 -8.28 9.78
N SER A 232 12.35 -8.40 10.93
CA SER A 232 13.42 -7.49 11.38
C SER A 232 14.80 -7.97 10.97
N ASN A 233 15.00 -9.29 10.88
CA ASN A 233 16.23 -9.91 10.39
C ASN A 233 15.92 -11.25 9.71
N ARG A 234 16.85 -11.75 8.90
CA ARG A 234 16.67 -12.98 8.08
C ARG A 234 16.40 -14.27 8.86
N LEU A 235 16.66 -14.29 10.16
CA LEU A 235 16.40 -15.45 11.02
C LEU A 235 14.97 -15.49 11.53
N GLU A 236 14.24 -14.38 11.44
CA GLU A 236 12.84 -14.32 11.87
C GLU A 236 11.92 -14.96 10.83
N ARG A 237 11.20 -15.97 11.25
CA ARG A 237 10.13 -16.62 10.47
C ARG A 237 8.83 -15.80 10.58
N PRO A 238 7.83 -16.05 9.74
CA PRO A 238 6.51 -15.41 9.85
C PRO A 238 5.86 -15.52 11.23
N THR A 239 6.18 -16.58 11.98
CA THR A 239 5.67 -16.86 13.33
C THR A 239 6.54 -16.29 14.45
N THR A 240 7.74 -15.79 14.15
CA THR A 240 8.69 -15.33 15.16
C THR A 240 8.26 -13.97 15.74
N VAL A 241 8.16 -13.92 17.07
CA VAL A 241 7.98 -12.65 17.79
C VAL A 241 9.30 -11.86 17.73
N PRO A 242 9.28 -10.60 17.29
CA PRO A 242 10.51 -9.81 17.18
C PRO A 242 11.06 -9.47 18.56
N ARG A 243 12.39 -9.41 18.69
CA ARG A 243 13.07 -9.01 19.93
C ARG A 243 12.73 -7.57 20.35
N SER A 244 12.59 -6.68 19.38
CA SER A 244 12.29 -5.27 19.66
C SER A 244 10.81 -5.06 19.96
N LYS A 245 10.50 -4.53 21.15
CA LYS A 245 9.14 -4.09 21.54
C LYS A 245 8.59 -2.95 20.67
N LYS A 246 9.44 -2.26 19.91
CA LYS A 246 9.06 -1.20 18.96
C LYS A 246 8.68 -1.75 17.59
N ALA A 247 8.87 -3.05 17.33
CA ALA A 247 8.55 -3.68 16.07
C ALA A 247 7.19 -4.39 16.14
N VAL A 248 6.45 -4.28 15.05
CA VAL A 248 5.27 -5.12 14.78
C VAL A 248 5.53 -5.87 13.49
N THR A 249 5.82 -7.14 13.60
CA THR A 249 5.99 -8.09 12.50
C THR A 249 4.77 -9.01 12.42
N LEU A 250 4.76 -9.92 11.46
CA LEU A 250 3.64 -10.85 11.34
C LEU A 250 3.50 -11.75 12.58
N GLY A 251 4.63 -12.14 13.19
CA GLY A 251 4.67 -13.03 14.35
C GLY A 251 4.07 -12.44 15.64
N ASN A 252 3.99 -11.12 15.74
CA ASN A 252 3.36 -10.43 16.88
C ASN A 252 2.20 -9.50 16.48
N ILE A 253 1.58 -9.72 15.32
CA ILE A 253 0.53 -8.85 14.76
C ILE A 253 -0.64 -8.60 15.72
N GLY A 254 -0.89 -9.54 16.64
CA GLY A 254 -1.90 -9.41 17.67
C GLY A 254 -1.72 -8.19 18.59
N VAL A 255 -0.48 -7.72 18.78
CA VAL A 255 -0.21 -6.51 19.58
C VAL A 255 -0.79 -5.27 18.92
N LEU A 256 -0.66 -5.16 17.57
CA LEU A 256 -1.28 -4.07 16.82
C LEU A 256 -2.82 -4.17 16.85
N ILE A 257 -3.37 -5.37 16.72
CA ILE A 257 -4.81 -5.58 16.77
C ILE A 257 -5.38 -5.12 18.11
N ARG A 258 -4.78 -5.54 19.24
CA ARG A 258 -5.22 -5.07 20.57
C ARG A 258 -5.12 -3.55 20.71
N LYS A 259 -4.06 -2.96 20.16
CA LYS A 259 -3.90 -1.50 20.17
C LYS A 259 -4.97 -0.79 19.33
N LEU A 260 -5.32 -1.34 18.17
CA LEU A 260 -6.40 -0.82 17.33
C LEU A 260 -7.76 -0.94 18.04
N ASP A 261 -8.03 -2.08 18.68
CA ASP A 261 -9.28 -2.32 19.39
C ASP A 261 -9.47 -1.30 20.52
N SER A 262 -8.41 -0.97 21.27
CA SER A 262 -8.47 0.02 22.33
C SER A 262 -8.68 1.47 21.86
N LEU A 263 -8.28 1.80 20.61
CA LEU A 263 -8.32 3.18 20.10
C LEU A 263 -9.48 3.43 19.12
N TYR A 264 -9.87 2.42 18.34
CA TYR A 264 -10.76 2.55 17.18
C TYR A 264 -11.85 1.48 17.12
N GLY A 265 -11.90 0.54 18.08
CA GLY A 265 -12.78 -0.62 18.04
C GLY A 265 -12.32 -1.66 17.02
N ARG A 266 -13.18 -2.61 16.72
CA ARG A 266 -12.87 -3.80 15.89
C ARG A 266 -12.67 -3.47 14.41
N LYS A 267 -11.60 -2.74 14.06
CA LYS A 267 -11.23 -2.48 12.67
C LYS A 267 -10.66 -3.72 11.98
N ARG A 268 -10.97 -3.90 10.70
CA ARG A 268 -10.33 -4.92 9.87
C ARG A 268 -8.86 -4.53 9.63
N LEU A 269 -8.00 -5.53 9.41
CA LEU A 269 -6.57 -5.35 9.13
C LEU A 269 -6.26 -5.80 7.71
N TRP A 270 -5.56 -4.94 6.95
CA TRP A 270 -5.04 -5.25 5.63
C TRP A 270 -3.52 -5.34 5.69
N ILE A 271 -2.96 -6.48 5.33
CA ILE A 271 -1.51 -6.63 5.13
C ILE A 271 -1.26 -6.27 3.67
N THR A 272 -0.89 -5.01 3.44
CA THR A 272 -0.79 -4.43 2.10
C THR A 272 0.59 -4.52 1.48
N GLU A 273 1.59 -4.95 2.26
CA GLU A 273 2.89 -5.44 1.82
C GLU A 273 3.42 -6.47 2.79
N TYR A 274 4.00 -7.54 2.27
CA TYR A 274 4.75 -8.53 3.01
C TYR A 274 5.65 -9.33 2.08
N GLY A 275 6.76 -9.85 2.56
CA GLY A 275 7.63 -10.69 1.74
C GLY A 275 8.96 -10.97 2.40
N TYR A 276 9.73 -11.86 1.82
CA TYR A 276 11.10 -12.20 2.20
C TYR A 276 12.03 -12.05 1.02
N GLN A 277 13.10 -11.29 1.18
CA GLN A 277 14.18 -11.24 0.21
C GLN A 277 14.89 -12.58 0.13
N THR A 278 15.53 -12.90 -0.98
CA THR A 278 16.16 -14.20 -1.20
C THR A 278 17.66 -14.11 -1.38
N ARG A 279 18.35 -15.15 -0.94
CA ARG A 279 19.77 -15.39 -1.14
C ARG A 279 19.99 -16.69 -1.91
N PRO A 280 20.66 -16.64 -3.08
CA PRO A 280 21.08 -15.43 -3.75
C PRO A 280 19.89 -14.56 -4.18
N PRO A 281 20.05 -13.24 -4.52
CA PRO A 281 21.31 -12.50 -4.52
C PRO A 281 21.59 -11.71 -3.23
N ASP A 282 20.55 -11.41 -2.38
CA ASP A 282 20.71 -10.58 -1.18
C ASP A 282 21.41 -11.34 -0.04
N ARG A 283 22.67 -11.02 0.20
CA ARG A 283 23.46 -11.64 1.28
C ARG A 283 23.09 -11.14 2.68
N ARG A 284 22.50 -9.95 2.79
CA ARG A 284 22.23 -9.28 4.08
C ARG A 284 20.88 -9.69 4.68
N PHE A 285 19.82 -9.59 3.88
CA PHE A 285 18.44 -9.83 4.33
C PHE A 285 17.82 -11.09 3.72
N GLY A 286 18.48 -11.65 2.71
CA GLY A 286 17.94 -12.77 1.96
C GLY A 286 17.91 -14.08 2.74
N VAL A 287 16.81 -14.83 2.60
CA VAL A 287 16.65 -16.21 3.03
C VAL A 287 16.87 -17.17 1.84
N ARG A 288 17.11 -18.45 2.09
CA ARG A 288 17.19 -19.46 1.02
C ARG A 288 15.85 -19.55 0.27
N TYR A 289 15.86 -19.89 -1.02
CA TYR A 289 14.66 -20.04 -1.84
C TYR A 289 13.63 -21.00 -1.23
N ALA A 290 14.10 -22.14 -0.70
CA ALA A 290 13.25 -23.09 -0.01
C ALA A 290 12.59 -22.48 1.25
N SER A 291 13.33 -21.64 1.99
CA SER A 291 12.79 -20.92 3.15
C SER A 291 11.74 -19.90 2.73
N GLN A 292 11.97 -19.14 1.64
CA GLN A 292 10.98 -18.21 1.11
C GLN A 292 9.67 -18.97 0.77
N ALA A 293 9.77 -20.12 0.10
CA ALA A 293 8.60 -20.94 -0.25
C ALA A 293 7.84 -21.42 0.99
N ARG A 294 8.55 -21.92 2.00
CA ARG A 294 7.94 -22.32 3.27
C ARG A 294 7.26 -21.14 3.96
N TYR A 295 7.91 -19.96 3.97
CA TYR A 295 7.39 -18.76 4.61
C TYR A 295 6.15 -18.18 3.91
N VAL A 296 5.92 -18.47 2.62
CA VAL A 296 4.64 -18.20 1.96
C VAL A 296 3.50 -18.95 2.67
N HIS A 297 3.65 -20.23 2.91
CA HIS A 297 2.65 -21.03 3.61
C HIS A 297 2.46 -20.60 5.07
N GLU A 298 3.54 -20.36 5.79
CA GLU A 298 3.49 -19.92 7.19
C GLU A 298 2.82 -18.54 7.31
N ALA A 299 3.18 -17.58 6.45
CA ALA A 299 2.57 -16.24 6.45
C ALA A 299 1.08 -16.30 6.14
N PHE A 300 0.70 -17.11 5.17
CA PHE A 300 -0.72 -17.34 4.85
C PHE A 300 -1.48 -17.97 6.03
N ALA A 301 -0.90 -18.96 6.69
CA ALA A 301 -1.50 -19.61 7.84
C ALA A 301 -1.71 -18.64 9.02
N VAL A 302 -0.68 -17.83 9.35
CA VAL A 302 -0.77 -16.79 10.40
C VAL A 302 -1.84 -15.77 10.05
N ALA A 303 -1.83 -15.23 8.82
CA ALA A 303 -2.81 -14.24 8.38
C ALA A 303 -4.23 -14.81 8.42
N ARG A 304 -4.44 -16.06 7.96
CA ARG A 304 -5.74 -16.74 7.96
C ARG A 304 -6.26 -17.05 9.37
N LYS A 305 -5.37 -17.51 10.26
CA LYS A 305 -5.71 -17.73 11.68
C LYS A 305 -6.12 -16.43 12.37
N THR A 306 -5.55 -15.32 11.91
CA THR A 306 -5.89 -13.97 12.39
C THR A 306 -7.18 -13.52 11.70
N ARG A 307 -8.35 -13.90 12.23
CA ARG A 307 -9.68 -13.63 11.63
C ARG A 307 -9.99 -12.16 11.29
N ARG A 308 -9.14 -11.23 11.71
CA ARG A 308 -9.22 -9.77 11.44
C ARG A 308 -8.57 -9.38 10.12
N VAL A 309 -7.76 -10.25 9.52
CA VAL A 309 -7.03 -9.98 8.27
C VAL A 309 -7.91 -10.26 7.07
N ASP A 310 -8.17 -9.22 6.24
CA ASP A 310 -8.96 -9.35 5.00
C ASP A 310 -8.10 -9.67 3.79
N MET A 311 -6.84 -9.22 3.79
CA MET A 311 -5.92 -9.44 2.67
C MET A 311 -4.48 -9.60 3.11
N LEU A 312 -3.73 -10.37 2.31
CA LEU A 312 -2.29 -10.54 2.38
C LEU A 312 -1.69 -10.29 0.99
N VAL A 313 -0.97 -9.18 0.85
CA VAL A 313 -0.34 -8.76 -0.40
C VAL A 313 1.16 -9.00 -0.31
N TRP A 314 1.68 -9.85 -1.19
CA TRP A 314 3.11 -10.12 -1.29
C TRP A 314 3.81 -9.04 -2.12
N PHE A 315 4.96 -8.62 -1.66
CA PHE A 315 5.84 -7.65 -2.33
C PHE A 315 6.97 -8.43 -3.00
N LEU A 316 6.98 -8.55 -4.14
CA LEU A 316 7.00 -8.38 -5.52
C LEU A 316 6.57 -9.66 -6.29
N VAL A 317 6.22 -9.53 -7.55
CA VAL A 317 6.13 -10.67 -8.49
C VAL A 317 7.52 -11.04 -8.98
N ARG A 318 8.34 -10.03 -9.34
CA ARG A 318 9.70 -10.20 -9.86
C ARG A 318 10.71 -9.42 -9.02
N ASP A 319 11.90 -10.02 -8.80
CA ASP A 319 13.02 -9.31 -8.17
C ASP A 319 13.39 -8.06 -8.96
N GLU A 320 13.73 -6.99 -8.28
CA GLU A 320 14.34 -5.83 -8.91
C GLU A 320 15.71 -6.18 -9.50
N ARG A 321 16.09 -5.53 -10.61
CA ARG A 321 17.36 -5.81 -11.28
C ARG A 321 18.57 -5.38 -10.45
N ARG A 322 18.43 -4.29 -9.69
CA ARG A 322 19.49 -3.76 -8.83
C ARG A 322 19.51 -4.48 -7.48
N LEU A 323 20.70 -4.91 -7.03
CA LEU A 323 20.85 -5.55 -5.71
C LEU A 323 20.53 -4.63 -4.53
N SER A 324 20.61 -3.31 -4.73
CA SER A 324 20.17 -2.31 -3.75
C SER A 324 18.65 -2.22 -3.62
N GLY A 325 17.91 -2.81 -4.56
CA GLY A 325 16.45 -2.93 -4.52
C GLY A 325 16.00 -4.22 -3.81
N TRP A 326 14.74 -4.58 -4.05
CA TRP A 326 14.11 -5.68 -3.35
C TRP A 326 14.21 -7.01 -4.12
N GLN A 327 14.62 -8.07 -3.43
CA GLN A 327 14.78 -9.41 -3.97
C GLN A 327 13.71 -10.37 -3.45
N SER A 328 12.52 -9.85 -3.14
CA SER A 328 11.41 -10.61 -2.55
C SER A 328 10.44 -11.22 -3.57
N GLY A 329 10.71 -11.02 -4.86
CA GLY A 329 9.91 -11.58 -5.94
C GLY A 329 9.81 -13.12 -5.88
N VAL A 330 8.72 -13.64 -6.43
CA VAL A 330 8.54 -15.08 -6.66
C VAL A 330 9.12 -15.54 -8.01
N VAL A 331 9.53 -14.56 -8.82
CA VAL A 331 10.33 -14.73 -10.04
C VAL A 331 11.63 -13.96 -9.85
N SER A 332 12.76 -14.52 -10.23
CA SER A 332 14.06 -13.84 -10.14
C SER A 332 14.16 -12.68 -11.14
N ALA A 333 15.16 -11.81 -10.97
CA ALA A 333 15.46 -10.73 -11.93
C ALA A 333 15.75 -11.26 -13.36
N ARG A 334 16.24 -12.51 -13.48
CA ARG A 334 16.47 -13.19 -14.77
C ARG A 334 15.22 -13.86 -15.35
N GLY A 335 14.06 -13.78 -14.68
CA GLY A 335 12.80 -14.36 -15.15
C GLY A 335 12.55 -15.81 -14.74
N VAL A 336 13.41 -16.41 -13.91
CA VAL A 336 13.25 -17.79 -13.44
C VAL A 336 12.29 -17.83 -12.25
N ARG A 337 11.28 -18.70 -12.31
CA ARG A 337 10.34 -18.93 -11.20
C ARG A 337 11.06 -19.57 -10.01
N LYS A 338 10.95 -18.92 -8.85
CA LYS A 338 11.47 -19.45 -7.59
C LYS A 338 10.51 -20.52 -7.00
N PRO A 339 10.95 -21.38 -6.06
CA PRO A 339 10.05 -22.33 -5.38
C PRO A 339 8.82 -21.66 -4.74
N ALA A 340 8.94 -20.42 -4.29
CA ALA A 340 7.83 -19.64 -3.76
C ALA A 340 6.69 -19.42 -4.77
N PHE A 341 6.96 -19.42 -6.08
CA PHE A 341 5.93 -19.34 -7.12
C PHE A 341 4.96 -20.54 -7.00
N ARG A 342 5.51 -21.76 -6.93
CA ARG A 342 4.69 -22.99 -6.74
C ARG A 342 4.01 -22.99 -5.37
N ALA A 343 4.65 -22.45 -4.32
CA ALA A 343 4.04 -22.34 -3.00
C ALA A 343 2.76 -21.49 -3.06
N PHE A 344 2.78 -20.35 -3.76
CA PHE A 344 1.57 -19.53 -3.96
C PHE A 344 0.47 -20.24 -4.75
N GLN A 345 0.81 -21.01 -5.78
CA GLN A 345 -0.17 -21.78 -6.57
C GLN A 345 -0.90 -22.82 -5.73
N LYS A 346 -0.20 -23.43 -4.75
CA LYS A 346 -0.72 -24.47 -3.86
C LYS A 346 -1.50 -23.94 -2.63
N LEU A 347 -1.58 -22.62 -2.41
CA LEU A 347 -2.36 -22.07 -1.31
C LEU A 347 -3.85 -22.45 -1.46
N ARG A 348 -4.42 -23.05 -0.42
CA ARG A 348 -5.87 -23.32 -0.30
C ARG A 348 -6.56 -22.02 0.17
N ARG A 349 -7.14 -21.29 -0.77
CA ARG A 349 -7.72 -19.96 -0.56
C ARG A 349 -9.21 -20.02 -0.31
#